data_c9e8bd165691d54d2f84432ea5101137
#
_entry.id   c9e8bd165691d54d2f84432ea5101137
#
_cell.length_a   1.000
_cell.length_b   1.000
_cell.length_c   1.000
_cell.angle_alpha   90.00
_cell.angle_beta   90.00
_cell.angle_gamma   90.00
#
_symmetry.space_group_name_H-M   'P 1'
#
loop_
_entity.id
_entity.type
_entity.pdbx_description
1 polymer ?
#
loop_
_entity_poly.entity_id
_entity_poly.type
_entity_poly.pdbx_seq_one_letter_code
_entity_poly.pdbx_strand_id
1 'polypeptide(L)' 'FEAYVLICLLKDPTNCRTLLDTEGPYNNEKSCVSRAYEIASELPEWLPDYVATQYKCNTKSNINGKIKI' A
#
# COMPACT_ATOMS: atom_id res chain seq x y z
N PHE A 1 0.67 0.66 -13.45
CA PHE A 1 -0.08 0.39 -12.22
C PHE A 1 0.71 0.83 -11.00
N GLU A 2 0.04 1.44 -10.05
CA GLU A 2 0.64 1.84 -8.79
C GLU A 2 0.02 1.01 -7.66
N ALA A 3 0.86 0.54 -6.73
CA ALA A 3 0.40 -0.27 -5.61
C ALA A 3 0.09 0.61 -4.40
N TYR A 4 -1.09 0.42 -3.84
CA TYR A 4 -1.55 1.10 -2.64
C TYR A 4 -1.91 0.05 -1.60
N VAL A 5 -1.51 0.26 -0.37
CA VAL A 5 -1.88 -0.64 0.73
C VAL A 5 -2.52 0.18 1.83
N LEU A 6 -3.73 -0.18 2.21
CA LEU A 6 -4.42 0.46 3.32
C LEU A 6 -4.05 -0.26 4.61
N ILE A 7 -3.54 0.48 5.57
CA ILE A 7 -3.15 -0.06 6.87
C ILE A 7 -3.90 0.67 7.96
N CYS A 8 -4.22 -0.06 9.01
CA CYS A 8 -4.92 0.48 10.17
C CYS A 8 -4.24 0.07 11.45
N LEU A 9 -4.33 0.90 12.48
CA LEU A 9 -3.79 0.56 13.79
C LEU A 9 -4.55 -0.63 14.38
N LEU A 10 -3.83 -1.57 14.97
CA LEU A 10 -4.45 -2.71 15.63
C LEU A 10 -5.33 -2.27 16.78
N LYS A 11 -4.90 -1.28 17.54
CA LYS A 11 -5.62 -0.80 18.72
C LYS A 11 -6.72 0.18 18.38
N ASP A 12 -6.69 0.76 17.19
CA ASP A 12 -7.68 1.73 16.75
C ASP A 12 -7.95 1.55 15.26
N PRO A 13 -8.86 0.63 14.90
CA PRO A 13 -9.14 0.32 13.50
C PRO A 13 -9.70 1.49 12.70
N THR A 14 -10.10 2.58 13.36
CA THR A 14 -10.57 3.77 12.65
C THR A 14 -9.41 4.67 12.21
N ASN A 15 -8.22 4.44 12.74
CA ASN A 15 -7.05 5.23 12.40
C ASN A 15 -6.25 4.48 11.33
N CYS A 16 -6.55 4.81 10.09
CA CYS A 16 -5.97 4.12 8.94
C CYS A 16 -5.16 5.07 8.08
N ARG A 17 -4.20 4.51 7.35
CA ARG A 17 -3.38 5.26 6.41
C ARG A 17 -3.22 4.47 5.13
N THR A 18 -3.01 5.18 4.03
CA THR A 18 -2.74 4.56 2.73
C THR A 18 -1.26 4.72 2.41
N LEU A 19 -0.61 3.59 2.16
CA LEU A 19 0.78 3.59 1.72
C LEU A 19 0.83 3.48 0.21
N LEU A 20 1.64 4.32 -0.42
CA LEU A 20 1.88 4.27 -1.85
C LEU A 20 3.27 3.70 -2.07
N ASP A 21 3.36 2.64 -2.88
CA ASP A 21 4.63 2.05 -3.22
C ASP A 21 5.43 3.01 -4.12
N THR A 22 6.65 3.30 -3.71
CA THR A 22 7.52 4.23 -4.44
C THR A 22 8.37 3.53 -5.51
N GLU A 23 8.41 2.21 -5.53
CA GLU A 23 9.17 1.48 -6.54
C GLU A 23 8.44 1.34 -7.86
N GLY A 24 7.12 1.52 -7.86
CA GLY A 24 6.35 1.55 -9.08
C GLY A 24 6.67 2.79 -9.90
N PRO A 25 5.94 2.99 -11.00
CA PRO A 25 4.80 2.18 -11.44
C PRO A 25 5.21 0.86 -12.10
N TYR A 26 4.27 -0.06 -12.17
CA TYR A 26 4.48 -1.37 -12.76
C TYR A 26 3.79 -1.45 -14.11
N ASN A 27 4.37 -2.25 -15.02
CA ASN A 27 3.85 -2.38 -16.35
C ASN A 27 2.58 -3.21 -16.45
N ASN A 28 2.34 -4.06 -15.46
CA ASN A 28 1.16 -4.90 -15.46
C ASN A 28 0.60 -5.04 -14.05
N GLU A 29 -0.66 -5.44 -13.98
CA GLU A 29 -1.36 -5.58 -12.72
C GLU A 29 -0.76 -6.68 -11.85
N LYS A 30 -0.32 -7.76 -12.47
CA LYS A 30 0.23 -8.89 -11.73
C LYS A 30 1.45 -8.49 -10.91
N SER A 31 2.36 -7.72 -11.48
CA SER A 31 3.53 -7.22 -10.77
C SER A 31 3.13 -6.29 -9.62
N CYS A 32 2.13 -5.45 -9.85
CA CYS A 32 1.61 -4.54 -8.85
C CYS A 32 1.01 -5.32 -7.68
N VAL A 33 0.18 -6.33 -7.96
CA VAL A 33 -0.44 -7.15 -6.93
C VAL A 33 0.61 -7.90 -6.12
N SER A 34 1.62 -8.46 -6.79
CA SER A 34 2.71 -9.14 -6.10
C SER A 34 3.44 -8.21 -5.13
N ARG A 35 3.68 -6.98 -5.57
CA ARG A 35 4.35 -6.00 -4.70
C ARG A 35 3.46 -5.61 -3.52
N ALA A 36 2.16 -5.46 -3.74
CA ALA A 36 1.24 -5.14 -2.67
C ALA A 36 1.21 -6.23 -1.60
N TYR A 37 1.19 -7.49 -2.00
CA TYR A 37 1.29 -8.61 -1.07
C TYR A 37 2.61 -8.62 -0.32
N GLU A 38 3.68 -8.31 -1.00
CA GLU A 38 5.00 -8.23 -0.39
C GLU A 38 5.05 -7.17 0.69
N ILE A 39 4.52 -5.99 0.40
CA ILE A 39 4.43 -4.91 1.38
C ILE A 39 3.59 -5.35 2.58
N ALA A 40 2.45 -5.95 2.32
CA ALA A 40 1.55 -6.40 3.39
C ALA A 40 2.21 -7.44 4.29
N SER A 41 2.98 -8.36 3.70
CA SER A 41 3.63 -9.42 4.48
C SER A 41 4.81 -8.90 5.30
N GLU A 42 5.46 -7.85 4.84
CA GLU A 42 6.60 -7.25 5.54
C GLU A 42 6.17 -6.18 6.56
N LEU A 43 4.93 -5.73 6.46
CA LEU A 43 4.43 -4.65 7.30
C LEU A 43 4.68 -4.87 8.80
N PRO A 44 4.43 -6.06 9.36
CA PRO A 44 4.64 -6.28 10.79
C PRO A 44 6.08 -6.06 11.26
N GLU A 45 7.04 -6.16 10.35
CA GLU A 45 8.44 -5.93 10.68
C GLU A 45 8.78 -4.45 10.80
N TRP A 46 8.09 -3.62 10.03
CA TRP A 46 8.33 -2.18 10.02
C TRP A 46 7.41 -1.44 10.97
N LEU A 47 6.14 -1.84 10.96
CA LEU A 47 5.08 -1.16 11.70
C LEU A 47 4.26 -2.19 12.45
N PRO A 48 4.79 -2.71 13.56
CA PRO A 48 4.14 -3.80 14.29
C PRO A 48 2.77 -3.43 14.86
N ASP A 49 2.49 -2.13 14.97
CA ASP A 49 1.21 -1.67 15.49
C ASP A 49 0.13 -1.55 14.43
N TYR A 50 0.49 -1.81 13.18
CA TYR A 50 -0.43 -1.68 12.05
C TYR A 50 -0.69 -3.03 11.41
N VAL A 51 -1.83 -3.12 10.74
CA VAL A 51 -2.20 -4.29 9.96
C VAL A 51 -2.67 -3.83 8.58
N ALA A 52 -2.29 -4.58 7.56
CA ALA A 52 -2.75 -4.32 6.20
C ALA A 52 -4.18 -4.85 6.07
N THR A 53 -5.11 -3.99 5.69
CA THR A 53 -6.53 -4.36 5.58
C THR A 53 -6.97 -4.52 4.14
N GLN A 54 -6.40 -3.75 3.23
CA GLN A 54 -6.75 -3.80 1.81
C GLN A 54 -5.53 -3.40 0.99
N TYR A 55 -5.53 -3.83 -0.26
CA TYR A 55 -4.57 -3.32 -1.22
C TYR A 55 -5.30 -2.97 -2.52
N LYS A 56 -4.65 -2.17 -3.33
CA LYS A 56 -5.24 -1.68 -4.56
C LYS A 56 -4.16 -1.45 -5.59
N CYS A 57 -4.43 -1.81 -6.82
CA CYS A 57 -3.55 -1.53 -7.95
C CYS A 57 -4.32 -0.73 -8.97
N ASN A 58 -3.95 0.53 -9.14
CA ASN A 58 -4.60 1.43 -10.09
C ASN A 58 -3.63 1.79 -11.20
N THR A 59 -4.18 2.11 -12.36
CA THR A 59 -3.34 2.67 -13.41
C THR A 59 -2.76 3.98 -12.93
N LYS A 60 -1.54 4.27 -13.37
CA LYS A 60 -0.90 5.52 -13.01
C LYS A 60 -1.76 6.68 -13.49
N SER A 61 -2.04 7.61 -12.60
CA SER A 61 -2.82 8.79 -12.92
C SER A 61 -2.06 10.04 -12.45
N ASN A 62 -2.46 11.19 -12.99
CA ASN A 62 -1.85 12.46 -12.63
C ASN A 62 -2.53 13.10 -11.41
N ILE A 63 -2.83 12.29 -10.43
CA ILE A 63 -3.43 12.79 -9.20
C ILE A 63 -2.38 13.51 -8.38
N ASN A 64 -2.64 14.76 -8.09
CA ASN A 64 -1.76 15.57 -7.26
C ASN A 64 -2.10 15.34 -5.79
N GLY A 65 -1.12 15.59 -4.93
CA GLY A 65 -1.34 15.58 -3.50
C GLY A 65 -1.26 14.21 -2.85
N LYS A 66 -0.83 13.18 -3.57
CA LYS A 66 -0.60 11.88 -2.98
C LYS A 66 0.67 11.88 -2.16
N ILE A 67 0.60 11.29 -0.98
CA ILE A 67 1.78 11.14 -0.12
C ILE A 67 2.49 9.85 -0.49
N LYS A 68 3.75 9.95 -0.80
CA LYS A 68 4.58 8.79 -1.12
C LYS A 68 5.38 8.34 0.09
N ILE A 69 5.51 7.06 0.22
CA ILE A 69 6.36 6.47 1.25
C ILE A 69 7.78 6.27 0.76
#